data_d0da4591ede2cb091542aed100887d4a
#
_entry.id   d0da4591ede2cb091542aed100887d4a
#
_cell.length_a   1.000
_cell.length_b   1.000
_cell.length_c   1.000
_cell.angle_alpha   90.00
_cell.angle_beta   90.00
_cell.angle_gamma   90.00
#
_symmetry.space_group_name_H-M   'P 1'
#
loop_
_entity.id
_entity.type
_entity.pdbx_description
1 polymer ?
#
loop_
_entity_poly.entity_id
_entity_poly.type
_entity_poly.pdbx_seq_one_letter_code
_entity_poly.pdbx_strand_id
1 'polypeptide(L)'
;IYIKSAELRHLLRLPSSYACLTDLFDGQNYRLQEFWKGGQKPHMKMTSLEKAIMETDEKVGLILMLRSGTLIRPLPEDGSIKPLSDVKVQAEILYNRIPFSKLLFMFNLTVGMLAFFYLLYCSMHRSAGKAWSVFTVALYAAFLFQLFGYCLRWYIGGRIPLSNGYETMQFMALCTLLLACIFRRRFSFTLPFGLLISGFALLVAYLGQNNPQITPLMPVLLSPWLSIHVSLIMVSYALFAFMMLNGLLAFCIGGWRKKTIDSEIQEQRKVRVEQLMLFSRLMLYPAVFCLGAGIFIGAVWANVSWGRYWAWDPKEVWALITFLIYGAAFHGQSLAVFRQPRFFHAYMVLAFLTVLMTYFGVNYLLGGMHSYA
;
A
#
# COMPACT_ATOMS: atom_id res chain seq x y z
N ILE A 1 6.05 -21.60 -27.48
CA ILE A 1 7.15 -20.72 -27.92
C ILE A 1 6.76 -20.17 -29.27
N TYR A 2 6.87 -18.85 -29.46
CA TYR A 2 6.63 -18.20 -30.75
C TYR A 2 7.91 -18.18 -31.60
N ILE A 3 7.87 -18.80 -32.76
CA ILE A 3 9.01 -18.91 -33.69
C ILE A 3 8.73 -18.02 -34.91
N LYS A 4 9.45 -16.91 -35.00
CA LYS A 4 9.26 -15.88 -36.03
C LYS A 4 9.80 -16.32 -37.40
N SER A 5 10.90 -17.11 -37.44
CA SER A 5 11.56 -17.54 -38.67
C SER A 5 10.76 -18.60 -39.41
N ALA A 6 10.41 -18.33 -40.66
CA ALA A 6 9.73 -19.29 -41.53
C ALA A 6 10.62 -20.50 -41.89
N GLU A 7 11.92 -20.26 -42.06
CA GLU A 7 12.91 -21.28 -42.34
C GLU A 7 13.03 -22.29 -41.19
N LEU A 8 13.12 -21.79 -39.94
CA LEU A 8 13.18 -22.61 -38.75
C LEU A 8 11.90 -23.44 -38.55
N ARG A 9 10.74 -22.85 -38.84
CA ARG A 9 9.44 -23.56 -38.78
C ARG A 9 9.37 -24.71 -39.77
N HIS A 10 9.81 -24.47 -41.00
CA HIS A 10 9.82 -25.49 -42.03
C HIS A 10 10.78 -26.63 -41.66
N LEU A 11 11.94 -26.30 -41.12
CA LEU A 11 12.95 -27.26 -40.68
C LEU A 11 12.48 -28.12 -39.51
N LEU A 12 11.71 -27.56 -38.60
CA LEU A 12 11.09 -28.26 -37.47
C LEU A 12 9.74 -28.89 -37.82
N ARG A 13 9.24 -28.73 -39.06
CA ARG A 13 7.95 -29.25 -39.56
C ARG A 13 6.77 -28.80 -38.68
N LEU A 14 6.78 -27.53 -38.25
CA LEU A 14 5.73 -26.98 -37.38
C LEU A 14 4.54 -26.52 -38.21
N PRO A 15 3.29 -26.85 -37.80
CA PRO A 15 2.08 -26.44 -38.51
C PRO A 15 1.74 -24.97 -38.30
N SER A 16 2.30 -24.33 -37.29
CA SER A 16 2.00 -22.93 -36.93
C SER A 16 3.24 -22.17 -36.46
N SER A 17 3.08 -20.86 -36.25
CA SER A 17 4.14 -20.01 -35.66
C SER A 17 4.35 -20.27 -34.16
N TYR A 18 3.49 -21.04 -33.54
CA TYR A 18 3.57 -21.43 -32.13
C TYR A 18 3.95 -22.89 -32.01
N ALA A 19 5.00 -23.18 -31.28
CA ALA A 19 5.47 -24.53 -30.97
C ALA A 19 5.26 -24.84 -29.49
N CYS A 20 4.76 -26.04 -29.18
CA CYS A 20 4.80 -26.61 -27.84
C CYS A 20 6.21 -27.15 -27.55
N LEU A 21 6.57 -27.36 -26.27
CA LEU A 21 7.83 -27.99 -25.91
C LEU A 21 7.93 -29.40 -26.53
N THR A 22 6.83 -30.13 -26.57
CA THR A 22 6.73 -31.46 -27.19
C THR A 22 7.10 -31.48 -28.67
N ASP A 23 6.90 -30.37 -29.39
CA ASP A 23 7.25 -30.28 -30.82
C ASP A 23 8.76 -30.09 -31.04
N LEU A 24 9.48 -29.66 -30.01
CA LEU A 24 10.91 -29.41 -30.02
C LEU A 24 11.73 -30.56 -29.48
N PHE A 25 11.07 -31.62 -28.98
CA PHE A 25 11.71 -32.85 -28.48
C PHE A 25 11.21 -34.07 -29.25
N ASP A 26 12.10 -34.95 -29.56
CA ASP A 26 11.80 -36.29 -30.06
C ASP A 26 12.20 -37.29 -28.97
N GLY A 27 11.23 -37.69 -28.16
CA GLY A 27 11.48 -38.45 -26.93
C GLY A 27 12.32 -37.61 -25.93
N GLN A 28 13.52 -38.07 -25.64
CA GLN A 28 14.51 -37.38 -24.80
C GLN A 28 15.47 -36.48 -25.59
N ASN A 29 15.45 -36.56 -26.92
CA ASN A 29 16.37 -35.84 -27.78
C ASN A 29 15.82 -34.42 -28.14
N TYR A 30 16.60 -33.40 -27.83
CA TYR A 30 16.29 -32.03 -28.17
C TYR A 30 16.65 -31.76 -29.65
N ARG A 31 15.65 -31.54 -30.51
CA ARG A 31 15.79 -31.42 -31.95
C ARG A 31 16.71 -30.29 -32.41
N LEU A 32 16.75 -29.18 -31.69
CA LEU A 32 17.64 -28.07 -32.01
C LEU A 32 19.11 -28.37 -31.71
N GLN A 33 19.42 -29.36 -30.87
CA GLN A 33 20.78 -29.76 -30.54
C GLN A 33 21.54 -30.38 -31.75
N GLU A 34 20.81 -30.91 -32.73
CA GLU A 34 21.39 -31.46 -33.95
C GLU A 34 22.03 -30.36 -34.82
N PHE A 35 21.56 -29.14 -34.73
CA PHE A 35 22.11 -28.01 -35.49
C PHE A 35 23.35 -27.41 -34.85
N TRP A 36 23.63 -27.69 -33.58
CA TRP A 36 24.81 -27.23 -32.84
C TRP A 36 25.98 -28.23 -32.83
N LYS A 37 25.89 -29.34 -33.53
CA LYS A 37 26.96 -30.40 -33.58
C LYS A 37 28.30 -29.93 -34.16
N GLY A 38 28.49 -28.63 -34.31
CA GLY A 38 29.72 -28.07 -34.90
C GLY A 38 30.68 -27.35 -33.95
N GLY A 39 30.50 -27.36 -32.62
CA GLY A 39 31.54 -26.93 -31.65
C GLY A 39 32.23 -25.56 -31.86
N GLN A 40 31.79 -24.75 -32.79
CA GLN A 40 32.38 -23.42 -33.09
C GLN A 40 31.63 -22.32 -32.41
N LYS A 41 32.36 -21.49 -31.65
CA LYS A 41 31.87 -20.19 -31.15
C LYS A 41 31.35 -19.40 -32.34
N PRO A 42 30.21 -18.66 -32.17
CA PRO A 42 29.61 -17.94 -33.27
C PRO A 42 30.61 -16.94 -33.87
N HIS A 43 30.89 -17.10 -35.15
CA HIS A 43 31.64 -16.13 -35.93
C HIS A 43 30.83 -14.84 -36.09
N MET A 44 31.50 -13.74 -36.28
CA MET A 44 31.00 -12.35 -36.28
C MET A 44 29.91 -12.04 -37.32
N LYS A 45 29.43 -13.01 -38.12
CA LYS A 45 28.27 -12.91 -39.02
C LYS A 45 27.40 -14.16 -38.90
N MET A 46 26.46 -14.09 -37.94
CA MET A 46 25.42 -15.12 -37.83
C MET A 46 24.42 -15.01 -38.99
N THR A 47 24.03 -16.12 -39.58
CA THR A 47 22.92 -16.19 -40.55
C THR A 47 21.58 -15.93 -39.84
N SER A 48 20.52 -15.55 -40.60
CA SER A 48 19.18 -15.32 -40.06
C SER A 48 18.63 -16.57 -39.36
N LEU A 49 18.98 -17.75 -39.85
CA LEU A 49 18.58 -19.03 -39.30
C LEU A 49 19.27 -19.32 -37.96
N GLU A 50 20.59 -19.14 -37.89
CA GLU A 50 21.36 -19.32 -36.66
C GLU A 50 20.88 -18.45 -35.53
N LYS A 51 20.55 -17.16 -35.84
CA LYS A 51 19.99 -16.23 -34.88
C LYS A 51 18.62 -16.70 -34.37
N ALA A 52 17.75 -17.23 -35.25
CA ALA A 52 16.46 -17.75 -34.87
C ALA A 52 16.56 -19.04 -34.03
N ILE A 53 17.54 -19.90 -34.30
CA ILE A 53 17.85 -21.10 -33.50
C ILE A 53 18.28 -20.66 -32.09
N MET A 54 19.19 -19.69 -31.97
CA MET A 54 19.69 -19.19 -30.69
C MET A 54 18.57 -18.55 -29.85
N GLU A 55 17.74 -17.69 -30.47
CA GLU A 55 16.59 -17.10 -29.77
C GLU A 55 15.57 -18.16 -29.29
N THR A 56 15.40 -19.25 -30.05
CA THR A 56 14.50 -20.33 -29.68
C THR A 56 15.07 -21.19 -28.57
N ASP A 57 16.36 -21.48 -28.64
CA ASP A 57 17.11 -22.25 -27.63
C ASP A 57 17.12 -21.53 -26.27
N GLU A 58 17.35 -20.23 -26.28
CA GLU A 58 17.27 -19.39 -25.07
C GLU A 58 15.88 -19.46 -24.41
N LYS A 59 14.81 -19.39 -25.22
CA LYS A 59 13.42 -19.51 -24.73
C LYS A 59 13.12 -20.91 -24.20
N VAL A 60 13.60 -21.96 -24.85
CA VAL A 60 13.47 -23.35 -24.37
C VAL A 60 14.21 -23.53 -23.06
N GLY A 61 15.44 -23.05 -22.97
CA GLY A 61 16.23 -23.07 -21.76
C GLY A 61 15.50 -22.41 -20.59
N LEU A 62 14.93 -21.22 -20.81
CA LEU A 62 14.15 -20.50 -19.81
C LEU A 62 12.91 -21.29 -19.33
N ILE A 63 12.17 -21.93 -20.25
CA ILE A 63 10.97 -22.71 -19.89
C ILE A 63 11.34 -23.99 -19.13
N LEU A 64 12.40 -24.68 -19.54
CA LEU A 64 12.89 -25.90 -18.85
C LEU A 64 13.37 -25.56 -17.44
N MET A 65 14.02 -24.42 -17.27
CA MET A 65 14.45 -23.90 -15.98
C MET A 65 13.26 -23.55 -15.07
N LEU A 66 12.24 -22.90 -15.61
CA LEU A 66 10.99 -22.63 -14.88
C LEU A 66 10.27 -23.91 -14.46
N ARG A 67 10.29 -24.94 -15.32
CA ARG A 67 9.66 -26.25 -15.06
C ARG A 67 10.44 -27.09 -14.02
N SER A 68 11.76 -26.94 -13.96
CA SER A 68 12.60 -27.63 -12.97
C SER A 68 12.53 -27.03 -11.57
N GLY A 69 11.79 -25.92 -11.40
CA GLY A 69 11.66 -25.23 -10.11
C GLY A 69 12.91 -24.44 -9.71
N THR A 70 13.91 -24.39 -10.56
CA THR A 70 15.07 -23.52 -10.35
C THR A 70 14.72 -22.10 -10.76
N LEU A 71 14.38 -21.27 -9.78
CA LEU A 71 14.24 -19.82 -9.96
C LEU A 71 15.61 -19.24 -10.28
N ILE A 72 15.89 -19.03 -11.58
CA ILE A 72 17.10 -18.35 -12.00
C ILE A 72 16.88 -16.86 -11.80
N ARG A 73 17.55 -16.31 -10.80
CA ARG A 73 17.88 -14.89 -10.81
C ARG A 73 18.92 -14.66 -11.91
N PRO A 74 18.87 -13.53 -12.64
CA PRO A 74 19.98 -13.15 -13.50
C PRO A 74 21.26 -13.28 -12.66
N LEU A 75 22.23 -14.02 -13.20
CA LEU A 75 23.54 -14.19 -12.56
C LEU A 75 24.09 -12.81 -12.18
N PRO A 76 24.49 -12.60 -10.93
CA PRO A 76 25.32 -11.45 -10.61
C PRO A 76 26.55 -11.49 -11.52
N GLU A 77 27.08 -10.37 -11.91
CA GLU A 77 28.26 -10.27 -12.78
C GLU A 77 29.48 -11.05 -12.23
N ASP A 78 29.49 -11.36 -10.94
CA ASP A 78 30.51 -12.19 -10.26
C ASP A 78 30.27 -13.70 -10.31
N GLY A 79 29.22 -14.16 -11.00
CA GLY A 79 28.92 -15.60 -11.18
C GLY A 79 28.45 -16.34 -9.93
N SER A 80 28.26 -15.67 -8.80
CA SER A 80 27.84 -16.31 -7.54
C SER A 80 26.32 -16.46 -7.46
N ILE A 81 25.82 -17.68 -7.68
CA ILE A 81 24.42 -18.05 -7.42
C ILE A 81 24.29 -18.31 -5.92
N LYS A 82 23.70 -17.36 -5.18
CA LYS A 82 23.30 -17.64 -3.80
C LYS A 82 22.01 -18.46 -3.83
N PRO A 83 22.01 -19.73 -3.37
CA PRO A 83 20.78 -20.52 -3.30
C PRO A 83 19.75 -19.80 -2.44
N LEU A 84 18.47 -19.87 -2.82
CA LEU A 84 17.39 -19.37 -1.98
C LEU A 84 17.43 -20.14 -0.65
N SER A 85 17.44 -19.41 0.47
CA SER A 85 17.35 -20.01 1.79
C SER A 85 16.03 -20.77 1.93
N ASP A 86 16.05 -22.03 2.36
CA ASP A 86 14.86 -22.84 2.62
C ASP A 86 13.89 -22.14 3.57
N VAL A 87 14.41 -21.40 4.52
CA VAL A 87 13.62 -20.58 5.47
C VAL A 87 12.81 -19.50 4.74
N LYS A 88 13.39 -18.88 3.69
CA LYS A 88 12.70 -17.85 2.92
C LYS A 88 11.57 -18.44 2.07
N VAL A 89 11.80 -19.63 1.49
CA VAL A 89 10.77 -20.38 0.75
C VAL A 89 9.62 -20.80 1.67
N GLN A 90 9.92 -21.31 2.86
CA GLN A 90 8.90 -21.67 3.85
C GLN A 90 8.11 -20.44 4.33
N ALA A 91 8.77 -19.31 4.53
CA ALA A 91 8.10 -18.05 4.89
C ALA A 91 7.14 -17.60 3.77
N GLU A 92 7.51 -17.72 2.50
CA GLU A 92 6.65 -17.38 1.36
C GLU A 92 5.45 -18.32 1.25
N ILE A 93 5.65 -19.63 1.43
CA ILE A 93 4.57 -20.61 1.47
C ILE A 93 3.59 -20.27 2.59
N LEU A 94 4.09 -19.96 3.80
CA LEU A 94 3.27 -19.55 4.94
C LEU A 94 2.47 -18.27 4.63
N TYR A 95 3.14 -17.26 4.06
CA TYR A 95 2.51 -15.98 3.70
C TYR A 95 1.38 -16.17 2.67
N ASN A 96 1.61 -16.97 1.64
CA ASN A 96 0.62 -17.23 0.59
C ASN A 96 -0.54 -18.12 1.06
N ARG A 97 -0.32 -18.97 2.09
CA ARG A 97 -1.37 -19.81 2.68
C ARG A 97 -2.37 -19.01 3.51
N ILE A 98 -1.95 -17.90 4.12
CA ILE A 98 -2.78 -17.09 5.00
C ILE A 98 -3.28 -15.85 4.25
N PRO A 99 -4.59 -15.69 4.00
CA PRO A 99 -5.14 -14.52 3.34
C PRO A 99 -5.22 -13.32 4.32
N PHE A 100 -4.06 -12.77 4.72
CA PHE A 100 -3.93 -11.73 5.73
C PHE A 100 -4.89 -10.56 5.53
N SER A 101 -4.91 -9.95 4.33
CA SER A 101 -5.73 -8.77 4.04
C SER A 101 -7.21 -9.08 4.18
N LYS A 102 -7.66 -10.25 3.67
CA LYS A 102 -9.06 -10.67 3.72
C LYS A 102 -9.53 -10.87 5.16
N LEU A 103 -8.77 -11.61 5.95
CA LEU A 103 -9.12 -11.88 7.36
C LEU A 103 -9.15 -10.58 8.17
N LEU A 104 -8.13 -9.74 7.98
CA LEU A 104 -7.99 -8.51 8.75
C LEU A 104 -9.02 -7.45 8.38
N PHE A 105 -9.33 -7.22 7.09
CA PHE A 105 -10.35 -6.21 6.80
C PHE A 105 -11.72 -6.61 7.33
N MET A 106 -12.09 -7.89 7.20
CA MET A 106 -13.36 -8.40 7.74
C MET A 106 -13.42 -8.23 9.26
N PHE A 107 -12.35 -8.65 9.96
CA PHE A 107 -12.24 -8.52 11.40
C PHE A 107 -12.26 -7.06 11.86
N ASN A 108 -11.40 -6.22 11.28
CA ASN A 108 -11.23 -4.83 11.68
C ASN A 108 -12.49 -4.00 11.43
N LEU A 109 -13.17 -4.18 10.29
CA LEU A 109 -14.43 -3.47 10.01
C LEU A 109 -15.55 -3.95 10.95
N THR A 110 -15.68 -5.25 11.17
CA THR A 110 -16.74 -5.78 12.04
C THR A 110 -16.53 -5.32 13.48
N VAL A 111 -15.33 -5.56 14.05
CA VAL A 111 -15.01 -5.19 15.42
C VAL A 111 -14.99 -3.67 15.59
N GLY A 112 -14.45 -2.94 14.60
CA GLY A 112 -14.42 -1.48 14.60
C GLY A 112 -15.80 -0.86 14.59
N MET A 113 -16.73 -1.41 13.80
CA MET A 113 -18.13 -0.96 13.77
C MET A 113 -18.86 -1.25 15.09
N LEU A 114 -18.69 -2.46 15.64
CA LEU A 114 -19.24 -2.80 16.95
C LEU A 114 -18.69 -1.90 18.06
N ALA A 115 -17.38 -1.65 18.06
CA ALA A 115 -16.74 -0.74 19.02
C ALA A 115 -17.20 0.71 18.84
N PHE A 116 -17.48 1.16 17.61
CA PHE A 116 -18.01 2.49 17.33
C PHE A 116 -19.43 2.66 17.84
N PHE A 117 -20.32 1.70 17.58
CA PHE A 117 -21.68 1.75 18.13
C PHE A 117 -21.68 1.63 19.67
N TYR A 118 -20.78 0.83 20.22
CA TYR A 118 -20.60 0.74 21.67
C TYR A 118 -20.10 2.08 22.28
N LEU A 119 -19.20 2.78 21.56
CA LEU A 119 -18.78 4.14 21.94
C LEU A 119 -19.96 5.10 21.97
N LEU A 120 -20.81 5.10 20.96
CA LEU A 120 -22.01 5.93 20.89
C LEU A 120 -22.99 5.57 22.04
N TYR A 121 -23.22 4.28 22.29
CA TYR A 121 -24.07 3.81 23.39
C TYR A 121 -23.56 4.31 24.75
N CYS A 122 -22.28 4.10 25.05
CA CYS A 122 -21.66 4.59 26.29
C CYS A 122 -21.71 6.12 26.40
N SER A 123 -21.59 6.79 25.26
CA SER A 123 -21.71 8.26 25.19
C SER A 123 -23.12 8.75 25.56
N MET A 124 -24.15 7.97 25.26
CA MET A 124 -25.55 8.34 25.52
C MET A 124 -26.03 7.91 26.92
N HIS A 125 -25.55 6.80 27.44
CA HIS A 125 -26.11 6.15 28.65
C HIS A 125 -25.21 6.27 29.89
N ARG A 126 -24.11 7.05 29.87
CA ARG A 126 -23.13 7.20 30.98
C ARG A 126 -22.58 5.89 31.53
N SER A 127 -22.67 4.81 30.77
CA SER A 127 -22.21 3.49 31.21
C SER A 127 -20.72 3.37 31.08
N ALA A 128 -20.03 3.05 32.18
CA ALA A 128 -18.62 2.63 32.12
C ALA A 128 -18.58 1.18 31.57
N GLY A 129 -18.29 1.06 30.31
CA GLY A 129 -18.46 -0.19 29.61
C GLY A 129 -17.39 -1.23 29.96
N LYS A 130 -17.81 -2.36 30.51
CA LYS A 130 -16.99 -3.56 30.73
C LYS A 130 -16.43 -4.15 29.43
N ALA A 131 -17.09 -3.92 28.29
CA ALA A 131 -16.70 -4.46 26.98
C ALA A 131 -15.47 -3.77 26.36
N TRP A 132 -14.99 -2.63 26.90
CA TRP A 132 -13.78 -1.97 26.39
C TRP A 132 -12.53 -2.84 26.46
N SER A 133 -12.44 -3.74 27.47
CA SER A 133 -11.32 -4.69 27.56
C SER A 133 -11.30 -5.66 26.39
N VAL A 134 -12.48 -6.16 25.98
CA VAL A 134 -12.60 -7.08 24.83
C VAL A 134 -12.15 -6.38 23.54
N PHE A 135 -12.66 -5.17 23.26
CA PHE A 135 -12.24 -4.40 22.08
C PHE A 135 -10.75 -4.04 22.12
N THR A 136 -10.21 -3.84 23.33
CA THR A 136 -8.77 -3.58 23.49
C THR A 136 -7.93 -4.80 23.13
N VAL A 137 -8.32 -5.99 23.59
CA VAL A 137 -7.64 -7.25 23.23
C VAL A 137 -7.73 -7.47 21.71
N ALA A 138 -8.91 -7.25 21.12
CA ALA A 138 -9.12 -7.34 19.69
C ALA A 138 -8.23 -6.38 18.89
N LEU A 139 -8.07 -5.12 19.35
CA LEU A 139 -7.16 -4.15 18.73
C LEU A 139 -5.70 -4.65 18.75
N TYR A 140 -5.22 -5.14 19.89
CA TYR A 140 -3.85 -5.64 19.97
C TYR A 140 -3.66 -6.91 19.14
N ALA A 141 -4.62 -7.82 19.13
CA ALA A 141 -4.57 -9.01 18.28
C ALA A 141 -4.51 -8.63 16.79
N ALA A 142 -5.34 -7.68 16.36
CA ALA A 142 -5.32 -7.16 14.99
C ALA A 142 -3.96 -6.52 14.65
N PHE A 143 -3.43 -5.70 15.55
CA PHE A 143 -2.13 -5.05 15.36
C PHE A 143 -0.99 -6.07 15.22
N LEU A 144 -0.91 -7.05 16.11
CA LEU A 144 0.14 -8.07 16.09
C LEU A 144 0.04 -8.96 14.85
N PHE A 145 -1.18 -9.33 14.45
CA PHE A 145 -1.41 -10.14 13.26
C PHE A 145 -1.06 -9.36 11.97
N GLN A 146 -1.43 -8.07 11.90
CA GLN A 146 -1.04 -7.18 10.80
C GLN A 146 0.47 -7.00 10.74
N LEU A 147 1.12 -6.76 11.88
CA LEU A 147 2.56 -6.62 11.99
C LEU A 147 3.27 -7.89 11.52
N PHE A 148 2.79 -9.07 11.93
CA PHE A 148 3.34 -10.35 11.51
C PHE A 148 3.27 -10.53 10.00
N GLY A 149 2.11 -10.30 9.37
CA GLY A 149 1.96 -10.38 7.91
C GLY A 149 2.85 -9.37 7.17
N TYR A 150 2.97 -8.14 7.70
CA TYR A 150 3.82 -7.11 7.13
C TYR A 150 5.32 -7.46 7.23
N CYS A 151 5.77 -7.98 8.38
CA CYS A 151 7.14 -8.45 8.58
C CYS A 151 7.49 -9.64 7.70
N LEU A 152 6.57 -10.60 7.52
CA LEU A 152 6.77 -11.72 6.59
C LEU A 152 6.99 -11.21 5.16
N ARG A 153 6.14 -10.29 4.69
CA ARG A 153 6.28 -9.71 3.35
C ARG A 153 7.60 -8.94 3.20
N TRP A 154 8.03 -8.21 4.24
CA TRP A 154 9.32 -7.53 4.27
C TRP A 154 10.49 -8.55 4.17
N TYR A 155 10.45 -9.61 4.98
CA TYR A 155 11.47 -10.64 4.98
C TYR A 155 11.59 -11.35 3.62
N ILE A 156 10.46 -11.74 3.03
CA ILE A 156 10.40 -12.40 1.72
C ILE A 156 10.92 -11.46 0.62
N GLY A 157 10.44 -10.22 0.58
CA GLY A 157 10.81 -9.23 -0.43
C GLY A 157 12.24 -8.68 -0.29
N GLY A 158 12.84 -8.79 0.92
CA GLY A 158 14.14 -8.20 1.23
C GLY A 158 14.17 -6.68 1.19
N ARG A 159 13.00 -6.03 1.19
CA ARG A 159 12.79 -4.59 1.10
C ARG A 159 11.55 -4.16 1.87
N ILE A 160 11.51 -2.90 2.29
CA ILE A 160 10.31 -2.35 2.94
C ILE A 160 9.13 -2.43 1.95
N PRO A 161 7.98 -3.03 2.33
CA PRO A 161 6.81 -3.18 1.46
C PRO A 161 6.08 -1.85 1.26
N LEU A 162 6.51 -1.03 0.30
CA LEU A 162 5.95 0.30 -0.02
C LEU A 162 5.95 0.61 -1.52
N SER A 163 6.04 -0.44 -2.36
CA SER A 163 6.32 -0.27 -3.79
C SER A 163 5.07 -0.21 -4.67
N ASN A 164 3.94 -0.65 -4.17
CA ASN A 164 2.67 -0.66 -4.90
C ASN A 164 1.50 -0.26 -4.00
N GLY A 165 0.33 -0.06 -4.59
CA GLY A 165 -0.88 0.38 -3.87
C GLY A 165 -1.29 -0.59 -2.75
N TYR A 166 -1.13 -1.89 -2.95
CA TYR A 166 -1.41 -2.90 -1.93
C TYR A 166 -0.50 -2.74 -0.69
N GLU A 167 0.80 -2.61 -0.91
CA GLU A 167 1.79 -2.47 0.16
C GLU A 167 1.64 -1.17 0.94
N THR A 168 1.35 -0.06 0.24
CA THR A 168 1.11 1.24 0.88
C THR A 168 -0.14 1.24 1.74
N MET A 169 -1.22 0.56 1.32
CA MET A 169 -2.43 0.39 2.12
C MET A 169 -2.20 -0.53 3.32
N GLN A 170 -1.42 -1.58 3.19
CA GLN A 170 -0.98 -2.43 4.30
C GLN A 170 -0.20 -1.63 5.36
N PHE A 171 0.72 -0.77 4.91
CA PHE A 171 1.47 0.11 5.80
C PHE A 171 0.57 1.14 6.49
N MET A 172 -0.34 1.77 5.76
CA MET A 172 -1.33 2.69 6.32
C MET A 172 -2.20 2.01 7.40
N ALA A 173 -2.65 0.77 7.11
CA ALA A 173 -3.41 -0.02 8.08
C ALA A 173 -2.60 -0.31 9.35
N LEU A 174 -1.34 -0.65 9.22
CA LEU A 174 -0.44 -0.87 10.36
C LEU A 174 -0.25 0.41 11.18
N CYS A 175 -0.01 1.55 10.53
CA CYS A 175 0.15 2.85 11.19
C CYS A 175 -1.12 3.26 11.95
N THR A 176 -2.30 3.04 11.39
CA THR A 176 -3.57 3.38 12.05
C THR A 176 -3.82 2.53 13.29
N LEU A 177 -3.53 1.22 13.24
CA LEU A 177 -3.63 0.35 14.41
C LEU A 177 -2.60 0.74 15.49
N LEU A 178 -1.37 1.07 15.10
CA LEU A 178 -0.33 1.54 16.02
C LEU A 178 -0.74 2.83 16.73
N LEU A 179 -1.24 3.82 15.99
CA LEU A 179 -1.76 5.08 16.55
C LEU A 179 -2.91 4.83 17.53
N ALA A 180 -3.83 3.93 17.18
CA ALA A 180 -4.90 3.54 18.10
C ALA A 180 -4.36 2.89 19.38
N CYS A 181 -3.37 2.00 19.29
CA CYS A 181 -2.71 1.39 20.45
C CYS A 181 -2.06 2.43 21.37
N ILE A 182 -1.40 3.44 20.80
CA ILE A 182 -0.73 4.51 21.56
C ILE A 182 -1.74 5.41 22.28
N PHE A 183 -2.77 5.88 21.55
CA PHE A 183 -3.65 6.92 22.04
C PHE A 183 -4.89 6.42 22.79
N ARG A 184 -5.25 5.11 22.73
CA ARG A 184 -6.48 4.55 23.32
C ARG A 184 -6.65 4.83 24.81
N ARG A 185 -5.55 4.92 25.57
CA ARG A 185 -5.61 5.17 27.03
C ARG A 185 -6.06 6.59 27.34
N ARG A 186 -5.70 7.55 26.50
CA ARG A 186 -6.05 8.97 26.66
C ARG A 186 -7.35 9.33 25.92
N PHE A 187 -7.58 8.72 24.77
CA PHE A 187 -8.70 8.99 23.89
C PHE A 187 -9.37 7.68 23.45
N SER A 188 -10.44 7.27 24.14
CA SER A 188 -11.08 5.97 23.92
C SER A 188 -11.65 5.78 22.50
N PHE A 189 -12.02 6.88 21.82
CA PHE A 189 -12.52 6.85 20.44
C PHE A 189 -11.45 6.48 19.39
N THR A 190 -10.17 6.54 19.74
CA THR A 190 -9.11 6.15 18.79
C THR A 190 -9.10 4.65 18.53
N LEU A 191 -9.61 3.82 19.45
CA LEU A 191 -9.72 2.38 19.28
C LEU A 191 -10.64 1.98 18.11
N PRO A 192 -11.95 2.36 18.09
CA PRO A 192 -12.80 2.05 16.95
C PRO A 192 -12.30 2.71 15.65
N PHE A 193 -11.73 3.90 15.72
CA PHE A 193 -11.22 4.59 14.52
C PHE A 193 -10.04 3.86 13.91
N GLY A 194 -9.07 3.43 14.71
CA GLY A 194 -7.93 2.66 14.21
C GLY A 194 -8.35 1.36 13.53
N LEU A 195 -9.31 0.64 14.11
CA LEU A 195 -9.88 -0.56 13.50
C LEU A 195 -10.62 -0.24 12.19
N LEU A 196 -11.47 0.79 12.17
CA LEU A 196 -12.22 1.17 10.97
C LEU A 196 -11.30 1.63 9.84
N ILE A 197 -10.37 2.54 10.11
CA ILE A 197 -9.46 3.06 9.08
C ILE A 197 -8.57 1.93 8.55
N SER A 198 -8.01 1.12 9.44
CA SER A 198 -7.23 -0.07 9.07
C SER A 198 -8.06 -1.04 8.23
N GLY A 199 -9.30 -1.33 8.64
CA GLY A 199 -10.20 -2.20 7.91
C GLY A 199 -10.52 -1.68 6.51
N PHE A 200 -10.82 -0.38 6.36
CA PHE A 200 -11.05 0.25 5.05
C PHE A 200 -9.79 0.25 4.17
N ALA A 201 -8.61 0.56 4.73
CA ALA A 201 -7.36 0.52 3.99
C ALA A 201 -7.07 -0.89 3.45
N LEU A 202 -7.27 -1.93 4.28
CA LEU A 202 -7.09 -3.32 3.87
C LEU A 202 -8.16 -3.80 2.88
N LEU A 203 -9.40 -3.30 2.98
CA LEU A 203 -10.44 -3.56 2.00
C LEU A 203 -10.06 -2.98 0.63
N VAL A 204 -9.55 -1.74 0.60
CA VAL A 204 -9.04 -1.12 -0.63
C VAL A 204 -7.88 -1.92 -1.20
N ALA A 205 -6.92 -2.35 -0.36
CA ALA A 205 -5.83 -3.21 -0.78
C ALA A 205 -6.33 -4.53 -1.41
N TYR A 206 -7.33 -5.15 -0.79
CA TYR A 206 -7.92 -6.40 -1.26
C TYR A 206 -8.67 -6.24 -2.59
N LEU A 207 -9.44 -5.16 -2.75
CA LEU A 207 -10.21 -4.91 -3.97
C LEU A 207 -9.34 -4.44 -5.15
N GLY A 208 -8.27 -3.71 -4.87
CA GLY A 208 -7.38 -3.16 -5.90
C GLY A 208 -6.45 -4.22 -6.50
N GLN A 209 -5.72 -4.91 -5.68
CA GLN A 209 -4.74 -5.93 -6.11
C GLN A 209 -4.74 -7.07 -5.09
N ASN A 210 -5.54 -8.07 -5.28
CA ASN A 210 -5.65 -9.20 -4.35
C ASN A 210 -4.29 -9.91 -4.14
N ASN A 211 -3.52 -9.46 -3.15
CA ASN A 211 -2.20 -9.97 -2.76
C ASN A 211 -1.22 -10.12 -3.94
N PRO A 212 -0.70 -9.01 -4.49
CA PRO A 212 0.20 -9.06 -5.63
C PRO A 212 1.47 -9.83 -5.32
N GLN A 213 2.00 -10.55 -6.31
CA GLN A 213 3.26 -11.29 -6.19
C GLN A 213 4.40 -10.37 -5.77
N ILE A 214 5.30 -10.90 -4.95
CA ILE A 214 6.50 -10.18 -4.52
C ILE A 214 7.55 -10.29 -5.62
N THR A 215 7.56 -9.32 -6.52
CA THR A 215 8.48 -9.27 -7.66
C THR A 215 9.68 -8.36 -7.38
N PRO A 216 10.83 -8.57 -8.03
CA PRO A 216 11.94 -7.61 -8.03
C PRO A 216 11.48 -6.25 -8.56
N LEU A 217 11.95 -5.18 -7.94
CA LEU A 217 11.64 -3.82 -8.37
C LEU A 217 12.59 -3.34 -9.45
N MET A 218 12.10 -2.43 -10.29
CA MET A 218 12.95 -1.65 -11.17
C MET A 218 13.96 -0.82 -10.34
N PRO A 219 15.19 -0.61 -10.83
CA PRO A 219 16.24 0.10 -10.07
C PRO A 219 15.82 1.46 -9.53
N VAL A 220 15.01 2.22 -10.29
CA VAL A 220 14.47 3.53 -9.90
C VAL A 220 13.61 3.45 -8.61
N LEU A 221 12.90 2.32 -8.39
CA LEU A 221 12.06 2.12 -7.22
C LEU A 221 12.83 1.55 -6.01
N LEU A 222 14.08 1.14 -6.16
CA LEU A 222 14.94 0.63 -5.07
C LEU A 222 15.63 1.75 -4.27
N SER A 223 15.11 2.97 -4.31
CA SER A 223 15.68 4.11 -3.61
C SER A 223 15.22 4.18 -2.15
N PRO A 224 16.13 4.36 -1.17
CA PRO A 224 15.77 4.64 0.21
C PRO A 224 14.93 5.93 0.35
N TRP A 225 15.22 6.94 -0.47
CA TRP A 225 14.48 8.20 -0.50
C TRP A 225 13.01 8.00 -0.83
N LEU A 226 12.71 7.12 -1.79
CA LEU A 226 11.33 6.76 -2.14
C LEU A 226 10.62 6.09 -0.96
N SER A 227 11.27 5.15 -0.28
CA SER A 227 10.68 4.45 0.86
C SER A 227 10.35 5.41 2.01
N ILE A 228 11.25 6.36 2.32
CA ILE A 228 11.03 7.38 3.35
C ILE A 228 9.90 8.33 2.93
N HIS A 229 9.92 8.81 1.68
CA HIS A 229 8.87 9.65 1.11
C HIS A 229 7.49 9.00 1.28
N VAL A 230 7.31 7.79 0.77
CA VAL A 230 6.03 7.08 0.82
C VAL A 230 5.60 6.82 2.26
N SER A 231 6.54 6.45 3.16
CA SER A 231 6.22 6.24 4.58
C SER A 231 5.63 7.49 5.23
N LEU A 232 6.26 8.66 5.01
CA LEU A 232 5.81 9.93 5.58
C LEU A 232 4.43 10.34 5.03
N ILE A 233 4.22 10.18 3.72
CA ILE A 233 2.92 10.46 3.09
C ILE A 233 1.83 9.56 3.68
N MET A 234 2.06 8.25 3.83
CA MET A 234 1.08 7.32 4.38
C MET A 234 0.78 7.58 5.85
N VAL A 235 1.77 7.93 6.67
CA VAL A 235 1.57 8.35 8.06
C VAL A 235 0.70 9.61 8.11
N SER A 236 0.98 10.60 7.27
CA SER A 236 0.18 11.82 7.17
C SER A 236 -1.28 11.50 6.82
N TYR A 237 -1.53 10.66 5.83
CA TYR A 237 -2.88 10.26 5.42
C TYR A 237 -3.62 9.49 6.52
N ALA A 238 -2.92 8.65 7.29
CA ALA A 238 -3.49 7.98 8.45
C ALA A 238 -3.96 8.98 9.51
N LEU A 239 -3.16 10.00 9.81
CA LEU A 239 -3.51 11.06 10.76
C LEU A 239 -4.69 11.91 10.25
N PHE A 240 -4.73 12.25 8.97
CA PHE A 240 -5.86 12.95 8.36
C PHE A 240 -7.16 12.14 8.41
N ALA A 241 -7.08 10.81 8.21
CA ALA A 241 -8.23 9.92 8.34
C ALA A 241 -8.78 9.90 9.78
N PHE A 242 -7.91 9.90 10.80
CA PHE A 242 -8.35 10.06 12.19
C PHE A 242 -9.07 11.39 12.43
N MET A 243 -8.57 12.49 11.89
CA MET A 243 -9.23 13.81 12.03
C MET A 243 -10.58 13.85 11.30
N MET A 244 -10.69 13.20 10.16
CA MET A 244 -11.96 13.06 9.42
C MET A 244 -13.00 12.30 10.25
N LEU A 245 -12.66 11.12 10.80
CA LEU A 245 -13.57 10.34 11.65
C LEU A 245 -13.91 11.10 12.94
N ASN A 246 -12.98 11.84 13.51
CA ASN A 246 -13.25 12.75 14.63
C ASN A 246 -14.28 13.80 14.28
N GLY A 247 -14.18 14.39 13.10
CA GLY A 247 -15.17 15.36 12.61
C GLY A 247 -16.55 14.72 12.47
N LEU A 248 -16.64 13.53 11.89
CA LEU A 248 -17.91 12.79 11.78
C LEU A 248 -18.50 12.46 13.16
N LEU A 249 -17.68 11.98 14.10
CA LEU A 249 -18.14 11.70 15.46
C LEU A 249 -18.61 12.97 16.17
N ALA A 250 -17.93 14.12 16.00
CA ALA A 250 -18.36 15.39 16.56
C ALA A 250 -19.74 15.82 16.03
N PHE A 251 -20.05 15.55 14.76
CA PHE A 251 -21.38 15.78 14.21
C PHE A 251 -22.43 14.84 14.80
N CYS A 252 -22.11 13.57 15.03
CA CYS A 252 -23.03 12.63 15.66
C CYS A 252 -23.36 13.00 17.12
N ILE A 253 -22.36 13.46 17.89
CA ILE A 253 -22.51 13.75 19.32
C ILE A 253 -23.01 15.18 19.57
N GLY A 254 -22.60 16.13 18.74
CA GLY A 254 -22.71 17.59 19.00
C GLY A 254 -24.13 18.14 19.11
N GLY A 255 -25.14 17.41 18.60
CA GLY A 255 -26.55 17.83 18.75
C GLY A 255 -26.88 19.19 18.16
N TRP A 256 -26.18 19.64 17.13
CA TRP A 256 -26.19 20.98 16.55
C TRP A 256 -27.57 21.49 16.10
N ARG A 257 -28.54 20.60 15.94
CA ARG A 257 -29.89 20.92 15.44
C ARG A 257 -30.99 20.95 16.51
N LYS A 258 -30.80 20.33 17.68
CA LYS A 258 -31.84 20.29 18.73
C LYS A 258 -31.35 21.02 19.96
N LYS A 259 -32.10 22.03 20.40
CA LYS A 259 -32.00 22.54 21.76
C LYS A 259 -32.49 21.43 22.68
N THR A 260 -31.57 20.75 23.34
CA THR A 260 -31.89 19.75 24.37
C THR A 260 -32.40 20.52 25.59
N ILE A 261 -33.50 20.09 26.18
CA ILE A 261 -34.13 20.71 27.35
C ILE A 261 -33.22 20.59 28.59
N ASP A 262 -32.35 19.56 28.61
CA ASP A 262 -31.44 19.30 29.73
C ASP A 262 -30.08 19.98 29.52
N SER A 263 -29.80 21.00 30.34
CA SER A 263 -28.58 21.81 30.32
C SER A 263 -27.33 21.01 30.62
N GLU A 264 -27.41 20.00 31.48
CA GLU A 264 -26.27 19.15 31.87
C GLU A 264 -25.80 18.24 30.71
N ILE A 265 -26.74 17.68 29.97
CA ILE A 265 -26.47 16.90 28.77
C ILE A 265 -25.81 17.74 27.69
N GLN A 266 -26.26 18.99 27.54
CA GLN A 266 -25.72 19.89 26.55
C GLN A 266 -24.27 20.30 26.88
N GLU A 267 -23.95 20.58 28.13
CA GLU A 267 -22.59 20.92 28.55
C GLU A 267 -21.63 19.73 28.38
N GLN A 268 -22.05 18.52 28.72
CA GLN A 268 -21.24 17.32 28.49
C GLN A 268 -20.95 17.05 27.01
N ARG A 269 -21.90 17.27 26.13
CA ARG A 269 -21.71 17.16 24.68
C ARG A 269 -20.69 18.21 24.19
N LYS A 270 -20.78 19.43 24.68
CA LYS A 270 -19.83 20.50 24.35
C LYS A 270 -18.41 20.14 24.76
N VAL A 271 -18.20 19.68 26.00
CA VAL A 271 -16.89 19.23 26.50
C VAL A 271 -16.33 18.09 25.64
N ARG A 272 -17.16 17.13 25.23
CA ARG A 272 -16.70 16.03 24.34
C ARG A 272 -16.30 16.54 22.96
N VAL A 273 -17.07 17.41 22.34
CA VAL A 273 -16.74 18.00 21.04
C VAL A 273 -15.43 18.80 21.11
N GLU A 274 -15.19 19.51 22.21
CA GLU A 274 -13.94 20.21 22.46
C GLU A 274 -12.75 19.24 22.62
N GLN A 275 -12.94 18.10 23.30
CA GLN A 275 -11.92 17.04 23.39
C GLN A 275 -11.58 16.47 22.01
N LEU A 276 -12.59 16.23 21.16
CA LEU A 276 -12.37 15.77 19.78
C LEU A 276 -11.60 16.82 18.97
N MET A 277 -11.93 18.10 19.15
CA MET A 277 -11.22 19.20 18.48
C MET A 277 -9.75 19.29 18.96
N LEU A 278 -9.52 19.16 20.26
CA LEU A 278 -8.17 19.15 20.83
C LEU A 278 -7.33 18.02 20.25
N PHE A 279 -7.89 16.81 20.17
CA PHE A 279 -7.20 15.67 19.57
C PHE A 279 -6.88 15.92 18.09
N SER A 280 -7.84 16.43 17.31
CA SER A 280 -7.61 16.74 15.89
C SER A 280 -6.53 17.81 15.71
N ARG A 281 -6.49 18.83 16.57
CA ARG A 281 -5.41 19.84 16.57
C ARG A 281 -4.05 19.22 16.91
N LEU A 282 -4.02 18.31 17.90
CA LEU A 282 -2.78 17.61 18.26
C LEU A 282 -2.25 16.77 17.08
N MET A 283 -3.16 16.11 16.35
CA MET A 283 -2.79 15.30 15.18
C MET A 283 -2.42 16.13 13.94
N LEU A 284 -2.95 17.36 13.83
CA LEU A 284 -2.72 18.22 12.68
C LEU A 284 -1.23 18.59 12.50
N TYR A 285 -0.50 18.86 13.61
CA TYR A 285 0.92 19.22 13.55
C TYR A 285 1.78 18.12 12.93
N PRO A 286 1.80 16.89 13.47
CA PRO A 286 2.59 15.82 12.88
C PRO A 286 2.08 15.43 11.48
N ALA A 287 0.78 15.53 11.21
CA ALA A 287 0.22 15.19 9.90
C ALA A 287 0.74 16.12 8.80
N VAL A 288 0.66 17.42 9.00
CA VAL A 288 1.13 18.41 8.02
C VAL A 288 2.67 18.41 7.93
N PHE A 289 3.37 18.21 9.06
CA PHE A 289 4.82 18.04 9.05
C PHE A 289 5.24 16.82 8.20
N CYS A 290 4.62 15.66 8.42
CA CYS A 290 4.92 14.45 7.64
C CYS A 290 4.60 14.66 6.15
N LEU A 291 3.49 15.32 5.82
CA LEU A 291 3.14 15.61 4.44
C LEU A 291 4.18 16.53 3.79
N GLY A 292 4.54 17.63 4.43
CA GLY A 292 5.55 18.57 3.92
C GLY A 292 6.91 17.92 3.77
N ALA A 293 7.40 17.24 4.81
CA ALA A 293 8.67 16.51 4.75
C ALA A 293 8.65 15.43 3.64
N GLY A 294 7.52 14.71 3.52
CA GLY A 294 7.30 13.76 2.45
C GLY A 294 7.41 14.40 1.07
N ILE A 295 6.75 15.52 0.82
CA ILE A 295 6.83 16.25 -0.46
C ILE A 295 8.28 16.63 -0.78
N PHE A 296 9.02 17.20 0.18
CA PHE A 296 10.42 17.58 -0.03
C PHE A 296 11.33 16.40 -0.34
N ILE A 297 11.19 15.30 0.42
CA ILE A 297 11.98 14.08 0.18
C ILE A 297 11.62 13.45 -1.17
N GLY A 298 10.33 13.50 -1.56
CA GLY A 298 9.88 13.08 -2.88
C GLY A 298 10.50 13.91 -4.01
N ALA A 299 10.63 15.23 -3.82
CA ALA A 299 11.29 16.09 -4.77
C ALA A 299 12.80 15.74 -4.92
N VAL A 300 13.49 15.44 -3.82
CA VAL A 300 14.90 14.96 -3.87
C VAL A 300 14.98 13.64 -4.65
N TRP A 301 14.09 12.68 -4.38
CA TRP A 301 14.06 11.43 -5.14
C TRP A 301 13.77 11.67 -6.63
N ALA A 302 12.83 12.55 -6.96
CA ALA A 302 12.49 12.90 -8.34
C ALA A 302 13.69 13.49 -9.09
N ASN A 303 14.47 14.35 -8.43
CA ASN A 303 15.69 14.89 -9.02
C ASN A 303 16.75 13.81 -9.30
N VAL A 304 16.95 12.88 -8.38
CA VAL A 304 17.90 11.76 -8.56
C VAL A 304 17.44 10.81 -9.68
N SER A 305 16.13 10.56 -9.77
CA SER A 305 15.56 9.59 -10.70
C SER A 305 15.29 10.15 -12.10
N TRP A 306 14.90 11.43 -12.20
CA TRP A 306 14.43 12.07 -13.43
C TRP A 306 15.13 13.39 -13.76
N GLY A 307 16.10 13.83 -12.94
CA GLY A 307 16.88 15.05 -13.17
C GLY A 307 16.14 16.36 -12.89
N ARG A 308 14.99 16.31 -12.20
CA ARG A 308 14.20 17.50 -11.84
C ARG A 308 13.48 17.32 -10.53
N TYR A 309 13.44 18.38 -9.69
CA TYR A 309 12.79 18.35 -8.37
C TYR A 309 11.26 18.39 -8.44
N TRP A 310 10.69 19.00 -9.49
CA TRP A 310 9.26 19.24 -9.66
C TRP A 310 8.88 19.21 -11.13
N ALA A 311 7.81 18.50 -11.45
CA ALA A 311 7.37 18.29 -12.83
C ALA A 311 5.93 18.78 -13.10
N TRP A 312 5.25 19.32 -12.09
CA TRP A 312 3.82 19.65 -12.14
C TRP A 312 2.94 18.43 -12.42
N ASP A 313 3.42 17.27 -12.03
CA ASP A 313 2.65 16.04 -12.12
C ASP A 313 1.39 16.13 -11.25
N PRO A 314 0.24 15.55 -11.66
CA PRO A 314 -0.99 15.61 -10.88
C PRO A 314 -0.83 15.20 -9.41
N LYS A 315 0.01 14.19 -9.09
CA LYS A 315 0.29 13.80 -7.70
C LYS A 315 1.01 14.88 -6.90
N GLU A 316 2.00 15.52 -7.50
CA GLU A 316 2.73 16.62 -6.87
C GLU A 316 1.79 17.80 -6.57
N VAL A 317 0.98 18.19 -7.54
CA VAL A 317 0.03 19.30 -7.43
C VAL A 317 -1.02 19.00 -6.35
N TRP A 318 -1.64 17.82 -6.36
CA TRP A 318 -2.67 17.47 -5.36
C TRP A 318 -2.10 17.27 -3.97
N ALA A 319 -0.84 16.80 -3.83
CA ALA A 319 -0.14 16.76 -2.55
C ALA A 319 0.09 18.18 -2.00
N LEU A 320 0.49 19.12 -2.84
CA LEU A 320 0.65 20.53 -2.47
C LEU A 320 -0.69 21.18 -2.09
N ILE A 321 -1.76 20.94 -2.86
CA ILE A 321 -3.12 21.41 -2.53
C ILE A 321 -3.54 20.89 -1.16
N THR A 322 -3.34 19.60 -0.89
CA THR A 322 -3.65 18.98 0.40
C THR A 322 -2.85 19.64 1.52
N PHE A 323 -1.56 19.87 1.32
CA PHE A 323 -0.68 20.55 2.27
C PHE A 323 -1.18 21.97 2.61
N LEU A 324 -1.56 22.75 1.61
CA LEU A 324 -2.06 24.13 1.80
C LEU A 324 -3.42 24.15 2.50
N ILE A 325 -4.34 23.24 2.13
CA ILE A 325 -5.66 23.15 2.76
C ILE A 325 -5.54 22.78 4.24
N TYR A 326 -4.78 21.74 4.59
CA TYR A 326 -4.59 21.42 6.00
C TYR A 326 -3.74 22.45 6.74
N GLY A 327 -2.78 23.09 6.06
CA GLY A 327 -1.97 24.18 6.57
C GLY A 327 -2.81 25.42 6.97
N ALA A 328 -3.89 25.72 6.23
CA ALA A 328 -4.79 26.81 6.57
C ALA A 328 -5.41 26.69 7.98
N ALA A 329 -5.60 25.46 8.46
CA ALA A 329 -6.16 25.21 9.80
C ALA A 329 -5.22 25.59 10.95
N PHE A 330 -3.90 25.85 10.71
CA PHE A 330 -2.99 26.40 11.71
C PHE A 330 -3.30 27.86 12.05
N HIS A 331 -3.93 28.58 11.14
CA HIS A 331 -4.20 30.01 11.29
C HIS A 331 -5.42 30.31 12.16
N GLY A 332 -5.73 29.45 13.14
CA GLY A 332 -6.87 29.66 14.06
C GLY A 332 -6.76 30.90 14.92
N GLN A 333 -5.58 31.52 15.07
CA GLN A 333 -5.43 32.82 15.72
C GLN A 333 -5.89 33.99 14.81
N SER A 334 -5.49 33.95 13.55
CA SER A 334 -5.82 34.98 12.56
C SER A 334 -7.23 34.79 11.97
N LEU A 335 -7.63 33.54 11.78
CA LEU A 335 -8.92 33.14 11.22
C LEU A 335 -9.84 32.63 12.34
N ALA A 336 -10.60 33.53 12.98
CA ALA A 336 -11.44 33.18 14.13
C ALA A 336 -12.46 32.06 13.87
N VAL A 337 -12.81 31.80 12.61
CA VAL A 337 -13.73 30.74 12.21
C VAL A 337 -13.21 29.35 12.58
N PHE A 338 -11.89 29.11 12.55
CA PHE A 338 -11.28 27.86 12.98
C PHE A 338 -11.32 27.64 14.50
N ARG A 339 -11.66 28.65 15.30
CA ARG A 339 -11.90 28.50 16.75
C ARG A 339 -13.24 27.84 17.04
N GLN A 340 -14.18 27.91 16.11
CA GLN A 340 -15.51 27.33 16.26
C GLN A 340 -15.44 25.82 16.02
N PRO A 341 -15.80 24.96 17.01
CA PRO A 341 -15.70 23.50 16.88
C PRO A 341 -16.47 22.94 15.68
N ARG A 342 -17.67 23.48 15.42
CA ARG A 342 -18.51 23.04 14.29
C ARG A 342 -17.82 23.27 12.94
N PHE A 343 -17.27 24.47 12.74
CA PHE A 343 -16.57 24.78 11.49
C PHE A 343 -15.29 23.95 11.36
N PHE A 344 -14.49 23.86 12.43
CA PHE A 344 -13.25 23.10 12.42
C PHE A 344 -13.47 21.64 12.04
N HIS A 345 -14.46 20.97 12.66
CA HIS A 345 -14.77 19.58 12.34
C HIS A 345 -15.32 19.40 10.93
N ALA A 346 -16.18 20.33 10.44
CA ALA A 346 -16.65 20.31 9.04
C ALA A 346 -15.48 20.46 8.07
N TYR A 347 -14.58 21.39 8.38
CA TYR A 347 -13.38 21.62 7.57
C TYR A 347 -12.51 20.35 7.49
N MET A 348 -12.24 19.67 8.60
CA MET A 348 -11.44 18.44 8.61
C MET A 348 -12.08 17.30 7.78
N VAL A 349 -13.41 17.18 7.81
CA VAL A 349 -14.13 16.21 6.98
C VAL A 349 -14.02 16.54 5.50
N LEU A 350 -14.25 17.82 5.13
CA LEU A 350 -14.16 18.25 3.74
C LEU A 350 -12.71 18.24 3.20
N ALA A 351 -11.74 18.65 4.02
CA ALA A 351 -10.33 18.61 3.67
C ALA A 351 -9.87 17.20 3.32
N PHE A 352 -10.45 16.16 3.92
CA PHE A 352 -10.09 14.78 3.61
C PHE A 352 -10.41 14.37 2.16
N LEU A 353 -11.33 15.06 1.49
CA LEU A 353 -11.60 14.84 0.06
C LEU A 353 -10.36 15.10 -0.80
N THR A 354 -9.47 16.02 -0.39
CA THR A 354 -8.19 16.25 -1.11
C THR A 354 -7.25 15.07 -0.97
N VAL A 355 -7.23 14.39 0.18
CA VAL A 355 -6.48 13.14 0.37
C VAL A 355 -7.02 12.04 -0.54
N LEU A 356 -8.35 11.87 -0.60
CA LEU A 356 -8.98 10.92 -1.50
C LEU A 356 -8.67 11.23 -2.96
N MET A 357 -8.69 12.51 -3.34
CA MET A 357 -8.33 12.93 -4.69
C MET A 357 -6.86 12.66 -5.00
N THR A 358 -5.95 12.96 -4.08
CA THR A 358 -4.52 12.71 -4.26
C THR A 358 -4.20 11.22 -4.41
N TYR A 359 -4.87 10.36 -3.64
CA TYR A 359 -4.61 8.93 -3.66
C TYR A 359 -5.39 8.21 -4.77
N PHE A 360 -6.71 8.39 -4.83
CA PHE A 360 -7.57 7.67 -5.79
C PHE A 360 -7.77 8.45 -7.07
N GLY A 361 -8.11 9.74 -6.98
CA GLY A 361 -8.42 10.55 -8.15
C GLY A 361 -7.26 10.64 -9.13
N VAL A 362 -6.05 10.84 -8.63
CA VAL A 362 -4.87 10.92 -9.49
C VAL A 362 -4.55 9.55 -10.09
N ASN A 363 -4.58 8.46 -9.31
CA ASN A 363 -4.22 7.14 -9.82
C ASN A 363 -5.20 6.58 -10.85
N TYR A 364 -6.51 6.84 -10.69
CA TYR A 364 -7.54 6.21 -11.52
C TYR A 364 -8.17 7.14 -12.56
N LEU A 365 -8.10 8.49 -12.36
CA LEU A 365 -8.78 9.44 -13.23
C LEU A 365 -7.82 10.34 -14.03
N LEU A 366 -6.73 10.81 -13.41
CA LEU A 366 -5.84 11.80 -14.02
C LEU A 366 -4.58 11.18 -14.64
N GLY A 367 -4.12 10.04 -14.11
CA GLY A 367 -2.84 9.46 -14.52
C GLY A 367 -1.66 10.35 -14.14
N GLY A 368 -0.47 10.08 -14.71
CA GLY A 368 0.75 10.85 -14.48
C GLY A 368 2.00 9.98 -14.41
N MET A 369 3.17 10.61 -14.27
CA MET A 369 4.45 9.89 -14.19
C MET A 369 4.60 9.04 -12.92
N HIS A 370 3.82 9.31 -11.89
CA HIS A 370 3.78 8.57 -10.63
C HIS A 370 2.71 7.46 -10.59
N SER A 371 1.99 7.18 -11.69
CA SER A 371 1.02 6.10 -11.75
C SER A 371 1.72 4.77 -12.02
N TYR A 372 2.26 4.14 -10.99
CA TYR A 372 2.82 2.78 -11.01
C TYR A 372 1.78 1.73 -10.56
N ALA A 373 0.51 1.96 -10.82
CA ALA A 373 -0.57 1.03 -10.49
C ALA A 373 -0.78 0.02 -11.61
#